data_93803335eea100db1dd708a476fb807f
#
_entry.id   93803335eea100db1dd708a476fb807f
#
_cell.length_a   1.000
_cell.length_b   1.000
_cell.length_c   1.000
_cell.angle_alpha   90.00
_cell.angle_beta   90.00
_cell.angle_gamma   90.00
#
_symmetry.space_group_name_H-M   'P 1'
#
loop_
_entity.id
_entity.type
_entity.pdbx_description
1 polymer ?
#
loop_
_entity_poly.entity_id
_entity_poly.type
_entity_poly.pdbx_seq_one_letter_code
_entity_poly.pdbx_strand_id
1 'polypeptide(L)'
;MATKTDFLAILQTMAGRDVDYIVVGGVAAVLQGAPVATFDLDLVHSREPENLNRLLAALDFLEARYRTLGAETARPTYSHLVSPGHQLLMTRWGPLDLLGTIGEAQGYSELLDRTVTLDAGQDLSVQVLDLSTLIQLKEQLANDKDRAILPILRRTLEEKGKGS
;
A
#
# COMPACT_ATOMS: atom_id res chain seq x y z
N MET A 1 -11.24 -18.37 14.87
CA MET A 1 -9.78 -18.23 14.87
C MET A 1 -9.38 -16.94 14.19
N ALA A 2 -8.49 -16.19 14.82
CA ALA A 2 -7.97 -14.98 14.19
C ALA A 2 -7.16 -15.35 12.93
N THR A 3 -7.43 -14.68 11.82
CA THR A 3 -6.69 -14.88 10.59
C THR A 3 -5.28 -14.31 10.76
N LYS A 4 -4.28 -15.07 10.41
CA LYS A 4 -2.90 -14.62 10.47
C LYS A 4 -2.67 -13.57 9.39
N THR A 5 -2.05 -12.45 9.76
CA THR A 5 -1.67 -11.42 8.79
C THR A 5 -0.59 -11.95 7.86
N ASP A 6 -0.83 -11.80 6.56
CA ASP A 6 0.11 -12.25 5.54
C ASP A 6 0.07 -11.26 4.34
N PHE A 7 0.86 -10.21 4.45
CA PHE A 7 0.90 -9.19 3.40
C PHE A 7 1.45 -9.73 2.08
N LEU A 8 2.36 -10.69 2.15
CA LEU A 8 2.92 -11.31 0.94
C LEU A 8 1.82 -12.02 0.14
N ALA A 9 0.93 -12.74 0.83
CA ALA A 9 -0.19 -13.42 0.18
C ALA A 9 -1.13 -12.43 -0.51
N ILE A 10 -1.37 -11.27 0.11
CA ILE A 10 -2.17 -10.21 -0.52
C ILE A 10 -1.48 -9.70 -1.79
N LEU A 11 -0.18 -9.41 -1.71
CA LEU A 11 0.58 -8.91 -2.86
C LEU A 11 0.65 -9.94 -3.99
N GLN A 12 0.80 -11.22 -3.65
CA GLN A 12 0.79 -12.31 -4.64
C GLN A 12 -0.57 -12.41 -5.35
N THR A 13 -1.66 -12.19 -4.61
CA THR A 13 -3.00 -12.18 -5.19
C THR A 13 -3.14 -11.05 -6.20
N MET A 14 -2.68 -9.86 -5.86
CA MET A 14 -2.71 -8.70 -6.76
C MET A 14 -1.89 -8.96 -8.02
N ALA A 15 -0.67 -9.44 -7.84
CA ALA A 15 0.24 -9.73 -8.97
C ALA A 15 -0.32 -10.82 -9.88
N GLY A 16 -0.93 -11.86 -9.31
CA GLY A 16 -1.51 -12.96 -10.08
C GLY A 16 -2.68 -12.53 -10.95
N ARG A 17 -3.26 -11.38 -10.69
CA ARG A 17 -4.37 -10.82 -11.48
C ARG A 17 -3.98 -9.56 -12.24
N ASP A 18 -2.69 -9.31 -12.36
CA ASP A 18 -2.13 -8.17 -13.09
C ASP A 18 -2.67 -6.82 -12.63
N VAL A 19 -2.92 -6.68 -11.33
CA VAL A 19 -3.35 -5.42 -10.75
C VAL A 19 -2.17 -4.44 -10.71
N ASP A 20 -2.40 -3.22 -11.21
CA ASP A 20 -1.41 -2.15 -11.13
C ASP A 20 -1.58 -1.40 -9.80
N TYR A 21 -0.52 -1.40 -9.02
CA TYR A 21 -0.51 -0.75 -7.70
C TYR A 21 0.91 -0.35 -7.31
N ILE A 22 0.98 0.56 -6.34
CA ILE A 22 2.24 0.97 -5.70
C ILE A 22 2.09 0.72 -4.21
N VAL A 23 3.04 0.01 -3.61
CA VAL A 23 3.08 -0.15 -2.16
C VAL A 23 3.56 1.15 -1.54
N VAL A 24 2.80 1.68 -0.59
CA VAL A 24 3.13 2.92 0.12
C VAL A 24 3.09 2.66 1.63
N GLY A 25 3.29 3.68 2.43
CA GLY A 25 3.17 3.58 3.89
C GLY A 25 4.24 2.72 4.54
N GLY A 26 3.89 2.12 5.68
CA GLY A 26 4.83 1.37 6.52
C GLY A 26 5.45 0.16 5.83
N VAL A 27 4.67 -0.59 5.05
CA VAL A 27 5.21 -1.76 4.34
C VAL A 27 6.25 -1.32 3.30
N ALA A 28 6.01 -0.18 2.62
CA ALA A 28 7.00 0.36 1.68
C ALA A 28 8.32 0.67 2.38
N ALA A 29 8.26 1.23 3.58
CA ALA A 29 9.46 1.52 4.37
C ALA A 29 10.18 0.23 4.79
N VAL A 30 9.42 -0.77 5.28
CA VAL A 30 9.98 -2.06 5.71
C VAL A 30 10.65 -2.79 4.56
N LEU A 31 10.03 -2.80 3.38
CA LEU A 31 10.61 -3.45 2.20
C LEU A 31 11.93 -2.80 1.77
N GLN A 32 12.14 -1.55 2.13
CA GLN A 32 13.37 -0.83 1.83
C GLN A 32 14.36 -0.82 3.00
N GLY A 33 14.08 -1.60 4.04
CA GLY A 33 15.01 -1.84 5.14
C GLY A 33 14.76 -1.04 6.41
N ALA A 34 13.68 -0.26 6.48
CA ALA A 34 13.39 0.52 7.68
C ALA A 34 12.95 -0.40 8.83
N PRO A 35 13.55 -0.25 10.03
CA PRO A 35 13.17 -1.07 11.20
C PRO A 35 11.96 -0.48 11.91
N VAL A 36 10.82 -0.49 11.23
CA VAL A 36 9.55 0.03 11.78
C VAL A 36 8.52 -1.09 11.83
N ALA A 37 7.57 -0.97 12.74
CA ALA A 37 6.42 -1.86 12.81
C ALA A 37 5.31 -1.34 11.91
N THR A 38 4.61 -2.24 11.24
CA THR A 38 3.48 -1.90 10.40
C THR A 38 2.38 -2.93 10.58
N PHE A 39 1.12 -2.46 10.59
CA PHE A 39 -0.04 -3.31 10.84
C PHE A 39 -0.99 -3.36 9.65
N ASP A 40 -0.85 -2.42 8.73
CA ASP A 40 -1.71 -2.29 7.55
C ASP A 40 -0.88 -2.31 6.29
N LEU A 41 -1.38 -2.96 5.24
CA LEU A 41 -0.79 -2.87 3.92
C LEU A 41 -1.50 -1.74 3.17
N ASP A 42 -0.74 -0.75 2.73
CA ASP A 42 -1.27 0.42 2.01
C ASP A 42 -0.85 0.36 0.54
N LEU A 43 -1.83 0.39 -0.36
CA LEU A 43 -1.58 0.36 -1.80
C LEU A 43 -2.27 1.55 -2.47
N VAL A 44 -1.55 2.25 -3.34
CA VAL A 44 -2.16 3.19 -4.28
C VAL A 44 -2.43 2.42 -5.57
N HIS A 45 -3.69 2.28 -5.93
CA HIS A 45 -4.07 1.50 -7.11
C HIS A 45 -4.36 2.41 -8.30
N SER A 46 -4.08 1.91 -9.50
CA SER A 46 -4.51 2.58 -10.72
C SER A 46 -6.03 2.58 -10.82
N ARG A 47 -6.62 3.72 -11.18
CA ARG A 47 -8.07 3.87 -11.31
C ARG A 47 -8.54 3.75 -12.76
N GLU A 48 -7.70 3.21 -13.63
CA GLU A 48 -8.11 2.88 -14.99
C GLU A 48 -9.17 1.77 -14.96
N PRO A 49 -10.21 1.83 -15.81
CA PRO A 49 -11.32 0.87 -15.74
C PRO A 49 -10.90 -0.59 -15.77
N GLU A 50 -9.97 -0.96 -16.65
CA GLU A 50 -9.51 -2.35 -16.73
C GLU A 50 -8.82 -2.80 -15.45
N ASN A 51 -8.02 -1.90 -14.84
CA ASN A 51 -7.37 -2.21 -13.58
C ASN A 51 -8.38 -2.35 -12.44
N LEU A 52 -9.41 -1.51 -12.41
CA LEU A 52 -10.45 -1.61 -11.39
C LEU A 52 -11.19 -2.94 -11.46
N ASN A 53 -11.42 -3.44 -12.66
CA ASN A 53 -12.06 -4.76 -12.83
C ASN A 53 -11.16 -5.89 -12.32
N ARG A 54 -9.86 -5.84 -12.61
CA ARG A 54 -8.91 -6.83 -12.09
C ARG A 54 -8.78 -6.73 -10.57
N LEU A 55 -8.78 -5.52 -10.04
CA LEU A 55 -8.73 -5.27 -8.60
C LEU A 55 -9.96 -5.83 -7.90
N LEU A 56 -11.16 -5.63 -8.46
CA LEU A 56 -12.39 -6.20 -7.90
C LEU A 56 -12.32 -7.72 -7.82
N ALA A 57 -11.80 -8.38 -8.85
CA ALA A 57 -11.62 -9.83 -8.84
C ALA A 57 -10.63 -10.26 -7.74
N ALA A 58 -9.55 -9.51 -7.56
CA ALA A 58 -8.59 -9.78 -6.48
C ALA A 58 -9.25 -9.62 -5.11
N LEU A 59 -10.01 -8.55 -4.93
CA LEU A 59 -10.69 -8.28 -3.65
C LEU A 59 -11.74 -9.33 -3.32
N ASP A 60 -12.43 -9.88 -4.33
CA ASP A 60 -13.37 -10.96 -4.13
C ASP A 60 -12.64 -12.21 -3.62
N PHE A 61 -11.52 -12.57 -4.23
CA PHE A 61 -10.71 -13.70 -3.76
C PHE A 61 -10.19 -13.47 -2.34
N LEU A 62 -9.83 -12.23 -2.00
CA LEU A 62 -9.34 -11.87 -0.67
C LEU A 62 -10.45 -11.76 0.37
N GLU A 63 -11.72 -11.89 -0.04
CA GLU A 63 -12.88 -11.73 0.83
C GLU A 63 -12.88 -10.36 1.52
N ALA A 64 -12.48 -9.30 0.80
CA ALA A 64 -12.33 -7.97 1.34
C ALA A 64 -13.65 -7.34 1.74
N ARG A 65 -13.68 -6.72 2.92
CA ARG A 65 -14.84 -6.03 3.46
C ARG A 65 -14.36 -4.77 4.17
N TYR A 66 -15.24 -3.79 4.29
CA TYR A 66 -14.93 -2.58 5.05
C TYR A 66 -14.84 -2.89 6.53
N ARG A 67 -13.73 -2.51 7.16
CA ARG A 67 -13.53 -2.79 8.59
C ARG A 67 -14.09 -1.71 9.51
N THR A 68 -14.38 -0.52 8.97
CA THR A 68 -14.85 0.61 9.76
C THR A 68 -16.37 0.79 9.73
N LEU A 69 -17.03 0.11 8.81
CA LEU A 69 -18.49 0.14 8.73
C LEU A 69 -19.02 -1.03 9.55
N GLY A 70 -19.81 -0.73 10.59
CA GLY A 70 -20.36 -1.75 11.48
C GLY A 70 -21.20 -2.83 10.79
N ALA A 71 -21.54 -2.64 9.53
CA ALA A 71 -22.19 -3.66 8.75
C ALA A 71 -21.13 -4.64 8.26
N GLU A 72 -20.98 -5.73 8.92
CA GLU A 72 -20.02 -6.80 8.70
C GLU A 72 -19.98 -7.37 7.28
N THR A 73 -20.77 -6.83 6.37
CA THR A 73 -20.94 -7.41 5.05
C THR A 73 -20.63 -6.45 3.89
N ALA A 74 -20.32 -5.19 4.18
CA ALA A 74 -20.08 -4.22 3.12
C ALA A 74 -18.82 -4.55 2.32
N ARG A 75 -18.98 -4.77 1.03
CA ARG A 75 -17.88 -5.05 0.10
C ARG A 75 -17.56 -3.82 -0.73
N PRO A 76 -16.30 -3.63 -1.11
CA PRO A 76 -15.96 -2.54 -2.03
C PRO A 76 -16.58 -2.77 -3.40
N THR A 77 -17.00 -1.69 -4.03
CA THR A 77 -17.59 -1.71 -5.37
C THR A 77 -16.73 -0.89 -6.32
N TYR A 78 -17.05 -0.98 -7.61
CA TYR A 78 -16.37 -0.17 -8.63
C TYR A 78 -16.43 1.32 -8.28
N SER A 79 -17.59 1.82 -7.85
CA SER A 79 -17.76 3.22 -7.47
C SER A 79 -16.84 3.64 -6.33
N HIS A 80 -16.63 2.76 -5.35
CA HIS A 80 -15.70 3.03 -4.26
C HIS A 80 -14.26 3.14 -4.78
N LEU A 81 -13.87 2.24 -5.67
CA LEU A 81 -12.48 2.13 -6.11
C LEU A 81 -12.08 3.20 -7.12
N VAL A 82 -13.02 3.76 -7.87
CA VAL A 82 -12.74 4.85 -8.79
C VAL A 82 -12.56 6.18 -8.05
N SER A 83 -13.01 6.25 -6.80
CA SER A 83 -12.90 7.42 -5.95
C SER A 83 -11.44 7.76 -5.64
N PRO A 84 -11.08 9.04 -5.51
CA PRO A 84 -9.74 9.43 -5.05
C PRO A 84 -9.51 9.18 -3.55
N GLY A 85 -10.54 8.75 -2.82
CA GLY A 85 -10.47 8.55 -1.38
C GLY A 85 -9.82 7.24 -0.97
N HIS A 86 -9.87 6.98 0.33
CA HIS A 86 -9.25 5.81 0.95
C HIS A 86 -10.30 4.78 1.31
N GLN A 87 -10.02 3.52 1.00
CA GLN A 87 -10.90 2.40 1.28
C GLN A 87 -10.21 1.48 2.29
N LEU A 88 -10.69 1.50 3.54
CA LEU A 88 -10.08 0.75 4.64
C LEU A 88 -10.74 -0.61 4.76
N LEU A 89 -10.03 -1.64 4.34
CA LEU A 89 -10.58 -2.98 4.18
C LEU A 89 -9.92 -3.98 5.12
N MET A 90 -10.65 -5.03 5.42
CA MET A 90 -10.13 -6.23 6.06
C MET A 90 -10.24 -7.38 5.06
N THR A 91 -9.16 -8.14 4.90
CA THR A 91 -9.12 -9.30 4.02
C THR A 91 -8.90 -10.57 4.84
N ARG A 92 -8.96 -11.71 4.16
CA ARG A 92 -8.64 -13.00 4.79
C ARG A 92 -7.21 -13.07 5.34
N TRP A 93 -6.31 -12.17 4.89
CA TRP A 93 -4.91 -12.13 5.33
C TRP A 93 -4.52 -10.82 6.00
N GLY A 94 -5.49 -10.07 6.48
CA GLY A 94 -5.23 -8.88 7.28
C GLY A 94 -5.72 -7.58 6.66
N PRO A 95 -5.44 -6.45 7.32
CA PRO A 95 -5.92 -5.15 6.88
C PRO A 95 -5.26 -4.70 5.58
N LEU A 96 -6.07 -4.15 4.67
CA LEU A 96 -5.63 -3.64 3.38
C LEU A 96 -6.28 -2.28 3.15
N ASP A 97 -5.47 -1.25 2.99
CA ASP A 97 -5.94 0.09 2.68
C ASP A 97 -5.67 0.38 1.21
N LEU A 98 -6.73 0.65 0.46
CA LEU A 98 -6.63 1.04 -0.94
C LEU A 98 -6.82 2.54 -1.03
N LEU A 99 -5.80 3.21 -1.54
CA LEU A 99 -5.73 4.66 -1.56
C LEU A 99 -5.81 5.11 -3.02
N GLY A 100 -6.87 5.84 -3.37
CA GLY A 100 -6.99 6.40 -4.70
C GLY A 100 -5.96 7.47 -4.95
N THR A 101 -5.70 8.30 -3.93
CA THR A 101 -4.66 9.32 -3.95
C THR A 101 -4.03 9.45 -2.56
N ILE A 102 -2.84 10.02 -2.50
CA ILE A 102 -2.15 10.36 -1.24
C ILE A 102 -1.55 11.76 -1.37
N GLY A 103 -1.18 12.34 -0.22
CA GLY A 103 -0.58 13.68 -0.18
C GLY A 103 -1.50 14.71 -0.82
N GLU A 104 -0.96 15.51 -1.71
CA GLU A 104 -1.72 16.55 -2.42
C GLU A 104 -2.38 15.97 -3.68
N ALA A 105 -3.30 15.03 -3.46
CA ALA A 105 -4.10 14.39 -4.52
C ALA A 105 -3.24 13.67 -5.58
N GLN A 106 -2.16 13.04 -5.16
CA GLN A 106 -1.29 12.27 -6.04
C GLN A 106 -1.77 10.83 -6.15
N GLY A 107 -2.13 10.41 -7.35
CA GLY A 107 -2.58 9.06 -7.64
C GLY A 107 -1.49 8.20 -8.25
N TYR A 108 -1.89 7.02 -8.73
CA TYR A 108 -0.96 6.03 -9.30
C TYR A 108 -0.08 6.64 -10.40
N SER A 109 -0.67 7.35 -11.36
CA SER A 109 0.07 7.90 -12.49
C SER A 109 1.12 8.91 -12.06
N GLU A 110 0.77 9.78 -11.11
CA GLU A 110 1.66 10.84 -10.62
C GLU A 110 2.82 10.27 -9.80
N LEU A 111 2.58 9.15 -9.11
CA LEU A 111 3.58 8.55 -8.23
C LEU A 111 4.49 7.53 -8.93
N LEU A 112 4.12 7.07 -10.12
CA LEU A 112 4.82 5.97 -10.79
C LEU A 112 6.30 6.26 -11.02
N ASP A 113 6.65 7.51 -11.31
CA ASP A 113 8.04 7.93 -11.52
C ASP A 113 8.86 8.00 -10.23
N ARG A 114 8.22 7.81 -9.09
CA ARG A 114 8.85 7.88 -7.77
C ARG A 114 8.86 6.51 -7.08
N THR A 115 8.92 5.45 -7.86
CA THR A 115 8.91 4.09 -7.34
C THR A 115 10.24 3.41 -7.60
N VAL A 116 10.50 2.39 -6.79
CA VAL A 116 11.55 1.42 -7.03
C VAL A 116 10.90 0.05 -7.17
N THR A 117 11.49 -0.81 -7.98
CA THR A 117 11.02 -2.19 -8.11
C THR A 117 11.85 -3.07 -7.18
N LEU A 118 11.17 -3.77 -6.28
CA LEU A 118 11.84 -4.63 -5.31
C LEU A 118 11.39 -6.07 -5.46
N ASP A 119 12.30 -6.98 -5.16
CA ASP A 119 12.00 -8.40 -5.06
C ASP A 119 11.46 -8.66 -3.66
N ALA A 120 10.22 -9.10 -3.58
CA ALA A 120 9.55 -9.42 -2.31
C ALA A 120 9.64 -10.91 -1.97
N GLY A 121 10.46 -11.67 -2.71
CA GLY A 121 10.59 -13.12 -2.56
C GLY A 121 9.61 -13.88 -3.45
N GLN A 122 9.86 -15.19 -3.62
CA GLN A 122 8.99 -16.10 -4.35
C GLN A 122 8.64 -15.62 -5.78
N ASP A 123 9.64 -15.05 -6.46
CA ASP A 123 9.50 -14.50 -7.82
C ASP A 123 8.50 -13.34 -7.92
N LEU A 124 8.23 -12.66 -6.81
CA LEU A 124 7.32 -11.53 -6.78
C LEU A 124 8.09 -10.22 -6.79
N SER A 125 7.90 -9.44 -7.86
CA SER A 125 8.40 -8.07 -7.95
C SER A 125 7.28 -7.09 -7.63
N VAL A 126 7.59 -6.08 -6.80
CA VAL A 126 6.60 -5.08 -6.41
C VAL A 126 7.13 -3.68 -6.69
N GLN A 127 6.22 -2.78 -7.10
CA GLN A 127 6.49 -1.36 -7.20
C GLN A 127 6.27 -0.74 -5.83
N VAL A 128 7.28 -0.06 -5.32
CA VAL A 128 7.28 0.50 -3.96
C VAL A 128 7.63 1.97 -4.04
N LEU A 129 6.88 2.81 -3.36
CA LEU A 129 7.19 4.24 -3.30
C LEU A 129 8.55 4.44 -2.66
N ASP A 130 9.43 5.25 -3.28
CA ASP A 130 10.79 5.39 -2.79
C ASP A 130 10.86 6.11 -1.43
N LEU A 131 11.96 5.92 -0.71
CA LEU A 131 12.13 6.47 0.64
C LEU A 131 12.09 7.99 0.65
N SER A 132 12.66 8.65 -0.36
CA SER A 132 12.64 10.10 -0.45
C SER A 132 11.22 10.64 -0.48
N THR A 133 10.36 10.02 -1.27
CA THR A 133 8.96 10.43 -1.39
C THR A 133 8.18 10.11 -0.11
N LEU A 134 8.43 8.94 0.50
CA LEU A 134 7.81 8.59 1.79
C LEU A 134 8.16 9.63 2.85
N ILE A 135 9.41 10.07 2.90
CA ILE A 135 9.86 11.09 3.85
C ILE A 135 9.14 12.42 3.59
N GLN A 136 9.07 12.85 2.32
CA GLN A 136 8.37 14.10 1.97
C GLN A 136 6.91 14.08 2.40
N LEU A 137 6.22 12.96 2.19
CA LEU A 137 4.83 12.82 2.58
C LEU A 137 4.65 12.89 4.09
N LYS A 138 5.54 12.26 4.86
CA LYS A 138 5.51 12.31 6.32
C LYS A 138 5.77 13.71 6.85
N GLU A 139 6.69 14.45 6.23
CA GLU A 139 6.98 15.83 6.60
C GLU A 139 5.75 16.72 6.42
N GLN A 140 4.98 16.50 5.36
CA GLN A 140 3.76 17.27 5.07
C GLN A 140 2.65 17.02 6.09
N LEU A 141 2.55 15.80 6.62
CA LEU A 141 1.49 15.45 7.58
C LEU A 141 1.70 16.05 8.97
N ALA A 142 2.93 16.25 9.37
CA ALA A 142 3.32 16.99 10.58
C ALA A 142 2.63 16.59 11.89
N ASN A 143 2.11 15.37 12.02
CA ASN A 143 1.61 14.87 13.29
C ASN A 143 2.72 14.18 14.09
N ASP A 144 2.52 13.96 15.40
CA ASP A 144 3.55 13.42 16.27
C ASP A 144 4.01 12.01 15.85
N LYS A 145 3.07 11.17 15.42
CA LYS A 145 3.38 9.81 14.96
C LYS A 145 4.29 9.83 13.73
N ASP A 146 4.00 10.69 12.77
CA ASP A 146 4.80 10.81 11.56
C ASP A 146 6.17 11.42 11.84
N ARG A 147 6.23 12.39 12.75
CA ARG A 147 7.51 12.99 13.16
C ARG A 147 8.43 12.00 13.85
N ALA A 148 7.86 11.10 14.65
CA ALA A 148 8.64 10.08 15.36
C ALA A 148 9.32 9.10 14.43
N ILE A 149 8.72 8.81 13.27
CA ILE A 149 9.27 7.84 12.30
C ILE A 149 10.29 8.47 11.35
N LEU A 150 10.25 9.79 11.15
CA LEU A 150 11.11 10.49 10.20
C LEU A 150 12.62 10.24 10.39
N PRO A 151 13.17 10.29 11.63
CA PRO A 151 14.59 10.01 11.81
C PRO A 151 14.97 8.60 11.35
N ILE A 152 14.09 7.63 11.57
CA ILE A 152 14.32 6.24 11.17
C ILE A 152 14.37 6.13 9.65
N LEU A 153 13.42 6.77 8.95
CA LEU A 153 13.37 6.75 7.49
C LEU A 153 14.59 7.46 6.87
N ARG A 154 14.98 8.60 7.44
CA ARG A 154 16.14 9.36 6.96
C ARG A 154 17.43 8.54 7.10
N ARG A 155 17.59 7.87 8.23
CA ARG A 155 18.74 7.00 8.45
C ARG A 155 18.76 5.83 7.48
N THR A 156 17.60 5.21 7.24
CA THR A 156 17.47 4.12 6.27
C THR A 156 17.88 4.58 4.88
N LEU A 157 17.46 5.77 4.48
CA LEU A 157 17.83 6.34 3.18
C LEU A 157 19.34 6.57 3.09
N GLU A 158 19.96 7.11 4.13
CA GLU A 158 21.41 7.32 4.18
C GLU A 158 22.17 6.00 4.02
N GLU A 159 21.76 4.96 4.74
CA GLU A 159 22.40 3.66 4.68
C GLU A 159 22.24 2.99 3.31
N LYS A 160 21.08 3.17 2.66
CA LYS A 160 20.88 2.69 1.29
C LYS A 160 21.87 3.36 0.31
N GLY A 161 22.09 4.66 0.46
CA GLY A 161 23.02 5.39 -0.37
C GLY A 161 24.47 4.93 -0.20
N LYS A 162 24.84 4.47 1.01
CA LYS A 162 26.19 3.99 1.29
C LYS A 162 26.42 2.54 0.82
N GLY A 163 25.35 1.77 0.67
CA GLY A 163 25.44 0.35 0.30
C GLY A 163 25.51 0.08 -1.19
N SER A 164 25.45 1.11 -2.01
CA SER A 164 25.48 0.97 -3.46
C SER A 164 26.87 1.11 -4.06
#